data_c807cbd2e5808dcf709ecb5adb92ba72
#
_entry.id   c807cbd2e5808dcf709ecb5adb92ba72
#
_cell.length_a   1.000
_cell.length_b   1.000
_cell.length_c   1.000
_cell.angle_alpha   90.00
_cell.angle_beta   90.00
_cell.angle_gamma   90.00
#
_symmetry.space_group_name_H-M   'P 1'
#
loop_
_entity.id
_entity.type
_entity.pdbx_description
1 polymer ?
#
loop_
_entity_poly.entity_id
_entity_poly.type
_entity_poly.pdbx_seq_one_letter_code
_entity_poly.pdbx_strand_id
1 'polypeptide(L)'
;MLIAFMGLPSAGKSSTAHELGKLLNAQSFLEPEEEKWPHLVKDREQVGPFTALTWFRSVRVPNLFSAAAIRDKGQVAIVDSYYDKLISLYIEQDCFSWLLPKTDPYFEIALNMAKTDYRHLPKADVLVFLRLNDVVWQKFMVHRGREFDVSAGLAKHFEMQAHFERAARTASAELGMQLHIIDQVWSSPHETARRVVDQLQP
;
A
#
# COMPACT_ATOMS: atom_id res chain seq x y z
N MET A 1 17.02 7.83 3.91
CA MET A 1 16.07 7.67 2.78
C MET A 1 14.88 6.84 3.23
N LEU A 2 13.66 7.27 2.92
CA LEU A 2 12.41 6.51 3.18
C LEU A 2 11.85 6.00 1.86
N ILE A 3 11.76 4.68 1.71
CA ILE A 3 11.19 4.00 0.55
C ILE A 3 9.80 3.48 0.93
N ALA A 4 8.79 3.82 0.14
CA ALA A 4 7.42 3.37 0.35
C ALA A 4 6.91 2.56 -0.85
N PHE A 5 6.08 1.55 -0.59
CA PHE A 5 5.49 0.73 -1.63
C PHE A 5 4.02 1.07 -1.86
N MET A 6 3.61 0.99 -3.12
CA MET A 6 2.23 1.10 -3.58
C MET A 6 1.95 0.08 -4.68
N GLY A 7 0.70 -0.30 -4.85
CA GLY A 7 0.23 -1.27 -5.85
C GLY A 7 -0.99 -2.04 -5.36
N LEU A 8 -1.51 -2.92 -6.18
CA LEU A 8 -2.69 -3.73 -5.86
C LEU A 8 -2.51 -4.54 -4.56
N PRO A 9 -3.59 -4.88 -3.85
CA PRO A 9 -3.55 -5.97 -2.88
C PRO A 9 -2.92 -7.21 -3.52
N SER A 10 -2.21 -8.00 -2.75
CA SER A 10 -1.50 -9.20 -3.23
C SER A 10 -0.44 -8.98 -4.33
N ALA A 11 0.01 -7.75 -4.58
CA ALA A 11 1.08 -7.45 -5.54
C ALA A 11 2.50 -7.81 -5.06
N GLY A 12 2.65 -8.45 -3.91
CA GLY A 12 3.96 -8.82 -3.36
C GLY A 12 4.71 -7.69 -2.66
N LYS A 13 4.05 -6.59 -2.29
CA LYS A 13 4.68 -5.42 -1.64
C LYS A 13 5.44 -5.78 -0.37
N SER A 14 4.79 -6.47 0.58
CA SER A 14 5.39 -6.79 1.88
C SER A 14 6.58 -7.74 1.72
N SER A 15 6.45 -8.78 0.89
CA SER A 15 7.54 -9.71 0.62
C SER A 15 8.73 -9.02 -0.08
N THR A 16 8.45 -8.13 -1.04
CA THR A 16 9.49 -7.34 -1.73
C THR A 16 10.14 -6.34 -0.77
N ALA A 17 9.37 -5.65 0.06
CA ALA A 17 9.88 -4.71 1.06
C ALA A 17 10.78 -5.42 2.09
N HIS A 18 10.42 -6.63 2.50
CA HIS A 18 11.25 -7.44 3.40
C HIS A 18 12.59 -7.82 2.76
N GLU A 19 12.58 -8.32 1.52
CA GLU A 19 13.81 -8.68 0.80
C GLU A 19 14.66 -7.44 0.48
N LEU A 20 14.03 -6.32 0.12
CA LEU A 20 14.73 -5.05 -0.10
C LEU A 20 15.43 -4.58 1.20
N GLY A 21 14.78 -4.74 2.34
CA GLY A 21 15.38 -4.45 3.64
C GLY A 21 16.66 -5.26 3.89
N LYS A 22 16.68 -6.54 3.55
CA LYS A 22 17.90 -7.37 3.64
C LYS A 22 18.99 -6.87 2.69
N LEU A 23 18.64 -6.58 1.43
CA LEU A 23 19.61 -6.12 0.42
C LEU A 23 20.25 -4.77 0.76
N LEU A 24 19.47 -3.87 1.36
CA LEU A 24 19.93 -2.51 1.72
C LEU A 24 20.41 -2.41 3.18
N ASN A 25 20.41 -3.50 3.95
CA ASN A 25 20.63 -3.47 5.40
C ASN A 25 19.75 -2.40 6.10
N ALA A 26 18.47 -2.36 5.74
CA ALA A 26 17.51 -1.35 6.15
C ALA A 26 16.36 -1.96 6.97
N GLN A 27 15.78 -1.17 7.87
CA GLN A 27 14.61 -1.61 8.62
C GLN A 27 13.36 -1.53 7.75
N SER A 28 12.61 -2.64 7.69
CA SER A 28 11.32 -2.73 7.00
C SER A 28 10.19 -2.75 8.01
N PHE A 29 9.18 -1.92 7.77
CA PHE A 29 7.93 -1.85 8.52
C PHE A 29 6.82 -2.44 7.66
N LEU A 30 6.28 -3.57 8.11
CA LEU A 30 5.31 -4.36 7.35
C LEU A 30 3.94 -4.32 8.03
N GLU A 31 2.88 -4.42 7.23
CA GLU A 31 1.54 -4.69 7.73
C GLU A 31 1.48 -6.08 8.39
N PRO A 32 0.68 -6.26 9.44
CA PRO A 32 0.46 -7.59 10.00
C PRO A 32 -0.24 -8.49 8.98
N GLU A 33 0.16 -9.75 8.92
CA GLU A 33 -0.54 -10.77 8.13
C GLU A 33 -1.96 -11.05 8.68
N GLU A 34 -2.83 -11.59 7.83
CA GLU A 34 -4.27 -11.74 8.10
C GLU A 34 -4.56 -12.52 9.40
N GLU A 35 -3.71 -13.49 9.75
CA GLU A 35 -3.86 -14.28 10.98
C GLU A 35 -3.77 -13.42 12.25
N LYS A 36 -3.06 -12.30 12.16
CA LYS A 36 -2.89 -11.33 13.26
C LYS A 36 -3.96 -10.24 13.30
N TRP A 37 -4.86 -10.21 12.29
CA TRP A 37 -5.92 -9.21 12.30
C TRP A 37 -6.95 -9.52 13.40
N PRO A 38 -7.46 -8.52 14.11
CA PRO A 38 -8.57 -8.71 15.03
C PRO A 38 -9.78 -9.32 14.31
N HIS A 39 -10.51 -10.19 14.99
CA HIS A 39 -11.70 -10.84 14.43
C HIS A 39 -12.69 -9.81 13.86
N LEU A 40 -12.92 -8.72 14.60
CA LEU A 40 -13.82 -7.64 14.18
C LEU A 40 -13.40 -6.95 12.87
N VAL A 41 -12.10 -6.92 12.53
CA VAL A 41 -11.62 -6.35 11.26
C VAL A 41 -11.90 -7.30 10.08
N LYS A 42 -11.91 -8.60 10.34
CA LYS A 42 -12.27 -9.62 9.33
C LYS A 42 -13.78 -9.62 9.05
N ASP A 43 -14.57 -9.37 10.05
CA ASP A 43 -16.04 -9.33 9.99
C ASP A 43 -16.54 -7.89 9.70
N ARG A 44 -16.33 -7.44 8.46
CA ARG A 44 -16.69 -6.09 8.02
C ARG A 44 -18.20 -5.87 7.95
N GLU A 45 -18.99 -6.92 7.80
CA GLU A 45 -20.46 -6.83 7.78
C GLU A 45 -20.99 -6.42 9.15
N GLN A 46 -20.33 -6.89 10.22
CA GLN A 46 -20.75 -6.63 11.59
C GLN A 46 -20.29 -5.25 12.09
N VAL A 47 -19.03 -4.84 11.80
CA VAL A 47 -18.44 -3.62 12.36
C VAL A 47 -18.40 -2.43 11.40
N GLY A 48 -18.75 -2.67 10.15
CA GLY A 48 -18.70 -1.68 9.07
C GLY A 48 -17.29 -1.46 8.48
N PRO A 49 -17.22 -1.06 7.22
CA PRO A 49 -15.97 -0.89 6.49
C PRO A 49 -15.11 0.25 7.06
N PHE A 50 -15.71 1.29 7.64
CA PHE A 50 -14.97 2.39 8.26
C PHE A 50 -14.13 1.94 9.46
N THR A 51 -14.64 1.00 10.27
CA THR A 51 -13.89 0.42 11.40
C THR A 51 -12.65 -0.32 10.91
N ALA A 52 -12.78 -1.14 9.85
CA ALA A 52 -11.64 -1.81 9.26
C ALA A 52 -10.62 -0.83 8.67
N LEU A 53 -11.08 0.19 7.96
CA LEU A 53 -10.23 1.26 7.39
C LEU A 53 -9.40 1.95 8.47
N THR A 54 -10.04 2.36 9.56
CA THR A 54 -9.36 3.06 10.67
C THR A 54 -8.41 2.16 11.44
N TRP A 55 -8.71 0.88 11.58
CA TRP A 55 -7.79 -0.07 12.17
C TRP A 55 -6.52 -0.21 11.32
N PHE A 56 -6.62 -0.41 10.01
CA PHE A 56 -5.45 -0.48 9.13
C PHE A 56 -4.62 0.81 9.20
N ARG A 57 -5.29 1.97 9.21
CA ARG A 57 -4.61 3.24 9.41
C ARG A 57 -3.86 3.29 10.74
N SER A 58 -4.45 2.79 11.84
CA SER A 58 -3.82 2.79 13.17
C SER A 58 -2.53 1.95 13.24
N VAL A 59 -2.36 1.00 12.34
CA VAL A 59 -1.14 0.19 12.19
C VAL A 59 -0.13 0.88 11.26
N ARG A 60 -0.58 1.34 10.09
CA ARG A 60 0.30 1.87 9.05
C ARG A 60 0.88 3.24 9.39
N VAL A 61 0.10 4.12 9.98
CA VAL A 61 0.55 5.48 10.31
C VAL A 61 1.70 5.48 11.32
N PRO A 62 1.68 4.75 12.45
CA PRO A 62 2.84 4.64 13.34
C PRO A 62 4.09 4.07 12.64
N ASN A 63 3.93 3.07 11.76
CA ASN A 63 5.02 2.52 10.96
C ASN A 63 5.66 3.60 10.08
N LEU A 64 4.85 4.42 9.42
CA LEU A 64 5.32 5.51 8.56
C LEU A 64 6.10 6.58 9.36
N PHE A 65 5.62 6.98 10.54
CA PHE A 65 6.34 7.90 11.42
C PHE A 65 7.66 7.31 11.93
N SER A 66 7.67 6.03 12.30
CA SER A 66 8.87 5.33 12.73
C SER A 66 9.92 5.26 11.61
N ALA A 67 9.48 4.97 10.40
CA ALA A 67 10.34 4.95 9.22
C ALA A 67 10.89 6.35 8.89
N ALA A 68 10.08 7.40 9.00
CA ALA A 68 10.52 8.77 8.83
C ALA A 68 11.57 9.19 9.87
N ALA A 69 11.40 8.79 11.12
CA ALA A 69 12.39 9.05 12.18
C ALA A 69 13.74 8.36 11.92
N ILE A 70 13.76 7.20 11.27
CA ILE A 70 15.00 6.52 10.83
C ILE A 70 15.64 7.29 9.66
N ARG A 71 14.85 7.68 8.67
CA ARG A 71 15.32 8.54 7.56
C ARG A 71 15.96 9.81 8.06
N ASP A 72 15.37 10.49 9.03
CA ASP A 72 15.84 11.76 9.58
C ASP A 72 17.17 11.61 10.32
N LYS A 73 17.54 10.38 10.70
CA LYS A 73 18.89 10.02 11.20
C LYS A 73 19.88 9.65 10.09
N GLY A 74 19.53 9.89 8.82
CA GLY A 74 20.39 9.57 7.67
C GLY A 74 20.38 8.09 7.24
N GLN A 75 19.53 7.26 7.82
CA GLN A 75 19.46 5.84 7.53
C GLN A 75 18.37 5.53 6.49
N VAL A 76 18.37 4.30 5.97
CA VAL A 76 17.32 3.79 5.07
C VAL A 76 16.26 3.09 5.87
N ALA A 77 15.01 3.39 5.56
CA ALA A 77 13.83 2.69 6.09
C ALA A 77 12.84 2.40 4.97
N ILE A 78 12.06 1.34 5.12
CA ILE A 78 11.12 0.87 4.12
C ILE A 78 9.75 0.67 4.77
N VAL A 79 8.67 1.13 4.11
CA VAL A 79 7.29 0.80 4.48
C VAL A 79 6.64 0.05 3.32
N ASP A 80 5.96 -1.06 3.60
CA ASP A 80 5.34 -1.90 2.58
C ASP A 80 3.99 -1.37 2.09
N SER A 81 3.49 -0.29 2.71
CA SER A 81 2.18 0.26 2.40
C SER A 81 2.18 1.78 2.55
N TYR A 82 1.72 2.47 1.51
CA TYR A 82 1.62 3.93 1.48
C TYR A 82 0.18 4.42 1.23
N TYR A 83 -0.80 3.54 1.45
CA TYR A 83 -2.20 3.81 1.15
C TYR A 83 -2.75 5.03 1.87
N ASP A 84 -2.52 5.15 3.19
CA ASP A 84 -3.10 6.25 3.98
C ASP A 84 -2.65 7.63 3.52
N LYS A 85 -1.41 7.73 3.00
CA LYS A 85 -0.92 8.98 2.40
C LYS A 85 -1.65 9.34 1.10
N LEU A 86 -2.09 8.36 0.32
CA LEU A 86 -2.59 8.56 -1.04
C LEU A 86 -4.11 8.34 -1.19
N ILE A 87 -4.77 7.78 -0.19
CA ILE A 87 -6.16 7.32 -0.29
C ILE A 87 -7.15 8.41 -0.72
N SER A 88 -6.92 9.67 -0.35
CA SER A 88 -7.76 10.80 -0.77
C SER A 88 -7.77 11.03 -2.29
N LEU A 89 -6.79 10.50 -3.01
CA LEU A 89 -6.69 10.65 -4.46
C LEU A 89 -7.50 9.62 -5.25
N TYR A 90 -8.02 8.57 -4.57
CA TYR A 90 -8.70 7.48 -5.27
C TYR A 90 -9.94 6.92 -4.55
N ILE A 91 -10.18 7.19 -3.26
CA ILE A 91 -11.28 6.58 -2.50
C ILE A 91 -12.67 6.91 -3.08
N GLU A 92 -12.81 8.01 -3.80
CA GLU A 92 -14.07 8.43 -4.44
C GLU A 92 -14.38 7.67 -5.74
N GLN A 93 -13.50 6.78 -6.22
CA GLN A 93 -13.75 5.99 -7.41
C GLN A 93 -14.60 4.75 -7.07
N ASP A 94 -15.52 4.39 -7.95
CA ASP A 94 -16.52 3.34 -7.67
C ASP A 94 -15.90 1.95 -7.43
N CYS A 95 -14.76 1.66 -8.06
CA CYS A 95 -14.01 0.43 -7.84
C CYS A 95 -13.44 0.28 -6.41
N PHE A 96 -13.50 1.33 -5.58
CA PHE A 96 -13.12 1.30 -4.17
C PHE A 96 -14.32 1.22 -3.21
N SER A 97 -15.54 1.02 -3.71
CA SER A 97 -16.74 0.85 -2.87
C SER A 97 -16.63 -0.33 -1.89
N TRP A 98 -15.83 -1.35 -2.22
CA TRP A 98 -15.51 -2.44 -1.30
C TRP A 98 -14.70 -1.96 -0.08
N LEU A 99 -13.89 -0.91 -0.24
CA LEU A 99 -13.09 -0.33 0.86
C LEU A 99 -13.98 0.51 1.79
N LEU A 100 -14.75 1.44 1.21
CA LEU A 100 -15.75 2.25 1.89
C LEU A 100 -16.74 2.80 0.84
N PRO A 101 -17.99 2.34 0.81
CA PRO A 101 -18.96 2.83 -0.16
C PRO A 101 -19.33 4.31 0.13
N LYS A 102 -19.59 5.09 -0.91
CA LYS A 102 -19.99 6.50 -0.79
C LYS A 102 -21.28 6.71 0.01
N THR A 103 -22.11 5.65 0.10
CA THR A 103 -23.34 5.65 0.87
C THR A 103 -23.13 5.36 2.36
N ASP A 104 -21.91 5.01 2.77
CA ASP A 104 -21.58 4.78 4.17
C ASP A 104 -21.69 6.10 4.95
N PRO A 105 -22.36 6.14 6.12
CA PRO A 105 -22.53 7.37 6.90
C PRO A 105 -21.19 7.99 7.36
N TYR A 106 -20.11 7.23 7.38
CA TYR A 106 -18.77 7.70 7.73
C TYR A 106 -17.91 8.10 6.53
N PHE A 107 -18.43 8.04 5.30
CA PHE A 107 -17.63 8.30 4.09
C PHE A 107 -16.99 9.70 4.10
N GLU A 108 -17.77 10.74 4.41
CA GLU A 108 -17.25 12.12 4.47
C GLU A 108 -16.20 12.32 5.57
N ILE A 109 -16.35 11.63 6.70
CA ILE A 109 -15.35 11.64 7.78
C ILE A 109 -14.06 10.97 7.29
N ALA A 110 -14.15 9.83 6.64
CA ALA A 110 -13.01 9.13 6.09
C ALA A 110 -12.29 9.95 5.00
N LEU A 111 -13.04 10.59 4.11
CA LEU A 111 -12.49 11.45 3.06
C LEU A 111 -11.76 12.67 3.64
N ASN A 112 -12.33 13.32 4.64
CA ASN A 112 -11.70 14.45 5.31
C ASN A 112 -10.44 14.05 6.09
N MET A 113 -10.46 12.89 6.76
CA MET A 113 -9.30 12.28 7.39
C MET A 113 -8.20 12.00 6.35
N ALA A 114 -8.56 11.38 5.23
CA ALA A 114 -7.63 11.08 4.15
C ALA A 114 -6.99 12.33 3.53
N LYS A 115 -7.77 13.41 3.31
CA LYS A 115 -7.26 14.71 2.85
C LYS A 115 -6.29 15.35 3.87
N THR A 116 -6.54 15.16 5.15
CA THR A 116 -5.65 15.61 6.23
C THR A 116 -4.37 14.77 6.23
N ASP A 117 -4.48 13.46 6.11
CA ASP A 117 -3.34 12.55 6.04
C ASP A 117 -2.46 12.85 4.81
N TYR A 118 -3.03 13.15 3.66
CA TYR A 118 -2.28 13.57 2.48
C TYR A 118 -1.37 14.77 2.74
N ARG A 119 -1.83 15.72 3.54
CA ARG A 119 -1.07 16.94 3.86
C ARG A 119 -0.03 16.70 4.95
N HIS A 120 -0.38 15.97 6.00
CA HIS A 120 0.36 15.95 7.26
C HIS A 120 1.19 14.68 7.53
N LEU A 121 0.86 13.53 6.91
CA LEU A 121 1.68 12.34 7.07
C LEU A 121 3.07 12.52 6.41
N PRO A 122 4.12 11.89 6.96
CA PRO A 122 5.45 11.93 6.37
C PRO A 122 5.45 11.56 4.89
N LYS A 123 6.18 12.33 4.07
CA LYS A 123 6.42 11.97 2.68
C LYS A 123 7.57 10.98 2.57
N ALA A 124 7.49 10.04 1.64
CA ALA A 124 8.59 9.20 1.24
C ALA A 124 9.57 9.97 0.34
N ASP A 125 10.83 9.55 0.29
CA ASP A 125 11.79 10.06 -0.68
C ASP A 125 11.61 9.32 -2.01
N VAL A 126 11.31 8.01 -1.92
CA VAL A 126 11.09 7.13 -3.07
C VAL A 126 9.76 6.40 -2.90
N LEU A 127 8.94 6.44 -3.94
CA LEU A 127 7.72 5.63 -4.07
C LEU A 127 7.93 4.54 -5.12
N VAL A 128 7.86 3.29 -4.69
CA VAL A 128 7.92 2.12 -5.57
C VAL A 128 6.52 1.64 -5.87
N PHE A 129 6.12 1.71 -7.14
CA PHE A 129 4.84 1.20 -7.60
C PHE A 129 5.02 -0.17 -8.27
N LEU A 130 4.46 -1.22 -7.68
CA LEU A 130 4.45 -2.56 -8.28
C LEU A 130 3.26 -2.66 -9.23
N ARG A 131 3.54 -2.64 -10.54
CA ARG A 131 2.53 -2.73 -11.61
C ARG A 131 2.43 -4.17 -12.11
N LEU A 132 1.22 -4.69 -12.21
CA LEU A 132 0.94 -6.04 -12.68
C LEU A 132 0.10 -6.03 -13.96
N ASN A 133 0.18 -7.08 -14.76
CA ASN A 133 -0.92 -7.41 -15.64
C ASN A 133 -1.95 -8.28 -14.89
N ASP A 134 -3.17 -8.35 -15.40
CA ASP A 134 -4.27 -9.06 -14.75
C ASP A 134 -3.95 -10.55 -14.51
N VAL A 135 -3.38 -11.23 -15.50
CA VAL A 135 -3.04 -12.67 -15.40
C VAL A 135 -2.04 -12.94 -14.26
N VAL A 136 -1.04 -12.09 -14.13
CA VAL A 136 -0.04 -12.22 -13.06
C VAL A 136 -0.66 -11.90 -11.71
N TRP A 137 -1.53 -10.88 -11.63
CA TRP A 137 -2.21 -10.52 -10.40
C TRP A 137 -3.11 -11.67 -9.89
N GLN A 138 -3.89 -12.28 -10.78
CA GLN A 138 -4.73 -13.44 -10.43
C GLN A 138 -3.87 -14.59 -9.86
N LYS A 139 -2.70 -14.86 -10.45
CA LYS A 139 -1.76 -15.87 -9.92
C LYS A 139 -1.28 -15.53 -8.51
N PHE A 140 -0.91 -14.27 -8.25
CA PHE A 140 -0.49 -13.83 -6.93
C PHE A 140 -1.62 -13.94 -5.90
N MET A 141 -2.86 -13.58 -6.26
CA MET A 141 -4.01 -13.71 -5.37
C MET A 141 -4.29 -15.16 -5.00
N VAL A 142 -4.29 -16.06 -5.98
CA VAL A 142 -4.48 -17.51 -5.76
C VAL A 142 -3.36 -18.07 -4.87
N HIS A 143 -2.11 -17.71 -5.16
CA HIS A 143 -0.96 -18.17 -4.37
C HIS A 143 -1.01 -17.68 -2.91
N ARG A 144 -1.47 -16.45 -2.68
CA ARG A 144 -1.60 -15.90 -1.34
C ARG A 144 -2.74 -16.55 -0.54
N GLY A 145 -3.84 -16.90 -1.20
CA GLY A 145 -4.97 -17.62 -0.61
C GLY A 145 -5.67 -16.89 0.54
N ARG A 146 -5.66 -15.55 0.58
CA ARG A 146 -6.36 -14.78 1.62
C ARG A 146 -7.87 -14.91 1.50
N GLU A 147 -8.53 -15.29 2.58
CA GLU A 147 -10.00 -15.34 2.65
C GLU A 147 -10.63 -13.95 2.42
N PHE A 148 -9.99 -12.91 2.95
CA PHE A 148 -10.43 -11.52 2.76
C PHE A 148 -10.46 -11.11 1.28
N ASP A 149 -9.43 -11.45 0.50
CA ASP A 149 -9.36 -11.09 -0.92
C ASP A 149 -10.50 -11.75 -1.72
N VAL A 150 -10.88 -12.96 -1.33
CA VAL A 150 -11.98 -13.71 -1.93
C VAL A 150 -13.34 -13.13 -1.52
N SER A 151 -13.56 -12.90 -0.21
CA SER A 151 -14.82 -12.39 0.33
C SER A 151 -15.12 -10.97 -0.14
N ALA A 152 -14.12 -10.11 -0.26
CA ALA A 152 -14.25 -8.76 -0.80
C ALA A 152 -14.41 -8.73 -2.33
N GLY A 153 -14.29 -9.87 -3.03
CA GLY A 153 -14.38 -9.95 -4.48
C GLY A 153 -13.32 -9.14 -5.23
N LEU A 154 -12.15 -8.94 -4.61
CA LEU A 154 -11.11 -8.05 -5.13
C LEU A 154 -10.63 -8.42 -6.52
N ALA A 155 -10.63 -9.71 -6.87
CA ALA A 155 -10.24 -10.19 -8.20
C ALA A 155 -11.01 -9.55 -9.38
N LYS A 156 -12.17 -8.95 -9.11
CA LYS A 156 -13.01 -8.28 -10.12
C LYS A 156 -12.62 -6.80 -10.35
N HIS A 157 -11.71 -6.26 -9.54
CA HIS A 157 -11.40 -4.83 -9.49
C HIS A 157 -9.97 -4.52 -9.95
N PHE A 158 -9.51 -5.17 -11.02
CA PHE A 158 -8.17 -4.89 -11.58
C PHE A 158 -7.98 -3.43 -11.99
N GLU A 159 -9.06 -2.76 -12.38
CA GLU A 159 -9.07 -1.32 -12.73
C GLU A 159 -8.55 -0.42 -11.59
N MET A 160 -8.59 -0.88 -10.33
CA MET A 160 -7.98 -0.16 -9.21
C MET A 160 -6.52 0.22 -9.47
N GLN A 161 -5.79 -0.61 -10.22
CA GLN A 161 -4.38 -0.35 -10.50
C GLN A 161 -4.17 0.98 -11.22
N ALA A 162 -5.02 1.30 -12.19
CA ALA A 162 -4.91 2.56 -12.93
C ALA A 162 -5.13 3.78 -12.02
N HIS A 163 -6.03 3.68 -11.04
CA HIS A 163 -6.26 4.73 -10.05
C HIS A 163 -5.10 4.85 -9.06
N PHE A 164 -4.55 3.72 -8.59
CA PHE A 164 -3.38 3.71 -7.73
C PHE A 164 -2.15 4.28 -8.43
N GLU A 165 -1.91 3.92 -9.70
CA GLU A 165 -0.79 4.46 -10.46
C GLU A 165 -0.95 5.96 -10.70
N ARG A 166 -2.15 6.43 -11.03
CA ARG A 166 -2.44 7.87 -11.15
C ARG A 166 -2.17 8.59 -9.84
N ALA A 167 -2.66 8.08 -8.72
CA ALA A 167 -2.42 8.65 -7.40
C ALA A 167 -0.92 8.70 -7.06
N ALA A 168 -0.17 7.64 -7.36
CA ALA A 168 1.27 7.59 -7.18
C ALA A 168 1.99 8.66 -8.01
N ARG A 169 1.64 8.82 -9.30
CA ARG A 169 2.20 9.84 -10.19
C ARG A 169 1.89 11.26 -9.73
N THR A 170 0.61 11.53 -9.39
CA THR A 170 0.17 12.82 -8.88
C THR A 170 0.92 13.20 -7.61
N ALA A 171 0.91 12.32 -6.62
CA ALA A 171 1.57 12.58 -5.34
C ALA A 171 3.10 12.71 -5.49
N SER A 172 3.73 11.93 -6.37
CA SER A 172 5.17 12.04 -6.61
C SER A 172 5.53 13.40 -7.21
N ALA A 173 4.76 13.88 -8.17
CA ALA A 173 4.96 15.21 -8.75
C ALA A 173 4.72 16.34 -7.73
N GLU A 174 3.62 16.28 -6.97
CA GLU A 174 3.24 17.32 -6.01
C GLU A 174 4.16 17.38 -4.78
N LEU A 175 4.60 16.22 -4.30
CA LEU A 175 5.39 16.12 -3.07
C LEU A 175 6.91 16.02 -3.34
N GLY A 176 7.33 15.96 -4.60
CA GLY A 176 8.75 15.85 -4.98
C GLY A 176 9.36 14.51 -4.56
N MET A 177 8.63 13.41 -4.72
CA MET A 177 9.12 12.05 -4.49
C MET A 177 9.64 11.45 -5.81
N GLN A 178 10.69 10.63 -5.73
CA GLN A 178 11.07 9.79 -6.88
C GLN A 178 10.06 8.66 -7.03
N LEU A 179 9.53 8.45 -8.24
CA LEU A 179 8.61 7.36 -8.55
C LEU A 179 9.32 6.31 -9.41
N HIS A 180 9.41 5.08 -8.90
CA HIS A 180 9.87 3.92 -9.66
C HIS A 180 8.70 2.97 -9.91
N ILE A 181 8.40 2.71 -11.18
CA ILE A 181 7.38 1.75 -11.58
C ILE A 181 8.09 0.45 -11.98
N ILE A 182 7.81 -0.61 -11.23
CA ILE A 182 8.36 -1.93 -11.45
C ILE A 182 7.27 -2.81 -12.08
N ASP A 183 7.44 -3.16 -13.33
CA ASP A 183 6.57 -4.15 -13.99
C ASP A 183 6.80 -5.52 -13.36
N GLN A 184 5.83 -5.92 -12.54
CA GLN A 184 5.91 -7.16 -11.77
C GLN A 184 5.55 -8.34 -12.66
N VAL A 185 6.43 -9.32 -12.68
CA VAL A 185 6.20 -10.62 -13.31
C VAL A 185 6.08 -11.69 -12.23
N TRP A 186 5.70 -12.89 -12.61
CA TRP A 186 5.75 -14.02 -11.69
C TRP A 186 7.20 -14.40 -11.39
N SER A 187 7.78 -13.82 -10.36
CA SER A 187 9.17 -13.98 -9.93
C SER A 187 9.25 -14.03 -8.41
N SER A 188 10.41 -14.39 -7.88
CA SER A 188 10.64 -14.38 -6.44
C SER A 188 10.63 -12.94 -5.90
N PRO A 189 10.26 -12.73 -4.61
CA PRO A 189 10.37 -11.42 -3.96
C PRO A 189 11.80 -10.86 -4.01
N HIS A 190 12.81 -11.72 -3.93
CA HIS A 190 14.22 -11.34 -4.01
C HIS A 190 14.59 -10.75 -5.39
N GLU A 191 14.12 -11.36 -6.48
CA GLU A 191 14.35 -10.84 -7.83
C GLU A 191 13.67 -9.49 -8.04
N THR A 192 12.44 -9.32 -7.50
CA THR A 192 11.75 -8.04 -7.55
C THR A 192 12.52 -6.99 -6.74
N ALA A 193 12.98 -7.33 -5.54
CA ALA A 193 13.78 -6.42 -4.71
C ALA A 193 15.08 -5.99 -5.40
N ARG A 194 15.76 -6.90 -6.12
CA ARG A 194 16.94 -6.55 -6.93
C ARG A 194 16.62 -5.52 -8.01
N ARG A 195 15.50 -5.70 -8.75
CA ARG A 195 15.08 -4.72 -9.75
C ARG A 195 14.78 -3.34 -9.14
N VAL A 196 14.28 -3.31 -7.90
CA VAL A 196 14.14 -2.04 -7.18
C VAL A 196 15.52 -1.44 -6.89
N VAL A 197 16.48 -2.23 -6.39
CA VAL A 197 17.86 -1.74 -6.12
C VAL A 197 18.49 -1.18 -7.38
N ASP A 198 18.35 -1.87 -8.52
CA ASP A 198 18.93 -1.42 -9.80
C ASP A 198 18.35 -0.06 -10.25
N GLN A 199 17.10 0.25 -9.91
CA GLN A 199 16.49 1.55 -10.20
C GLN A 199 16.80 2.64 -9.16
N LEU A 200 17.26 2.27 -7.96
CA LEU A 200 17.69 3.23 -6.95
C LEU A 200 19.12 3.75 -7.18
N GLN A 201 19.88 3.07 -8.03
CA GLN A 201 21.21 3.53 -8.41
C GLN A 201 21.10 4.65 -9.46
N PRO A 202 21.86 5.75 -9.32
CA PRO A 202 21.82 6.88 -10.25
C PRO A 202 22.35 6.53 -11.65
#